data_422b7d674207c3e830a696cbf81afadc
#
_entry.id   422b7d674207c3e830a696cbf81afadc
#
_cell.length_a   1.000
_cell.length_b   1.000
_cell.length_c   1.000
_cell.angle_alpha   90.00
_cell.angle_beta   90.00
_cell.angle_gamma   90.00
#
_symmetry.space_group_name_H-M   'P 1'
#
loop_
_entity.id
_entity.type
_entity.pdbx_description
1 polymer ?
#
loop_
_entity_poly.entity_id
_entity_poly.type
_entity_poly.pdbx_seq_one_letter_code
_entity_poly.pdbx_strand_id
1 'polypeptide(L)'
;MALQGPIPVDFAQVFPHGVFAAGPFEPVRDFEASKGDRFVQSKDKTTGLPLWVAEVIDGDPQARQKSLRVKVAAADQPMLPSPPAGMPFVAVEFAGLMVTPYVNQAGRLAFSLKAAGVRPVGRQSRGSAERDTAA
;
A
#
# COMPACT_ATOMS: atom_id res chain seq x y z
N MET A 1 19.92 19.23 4.82
CA MET A 1 19.19 18.15 5.46
C MET A 1 18.99 16.99 4.50
N ALA A 2 19.19 15.78 4.96
CA ALA A 2 19.17 14.61 4.09
C ALA A 2 17.78 14.01 3.91
N LEU A 3 16.80 14.42 4.69
CA LEU A 3 15.46 13.87 4.61
C LEU A 3 14.69 14.50 3.46
N GLN A 4 14.68 13.82 2.34
CA GLN A 4 13.95 14.24 1.16
C GLN A 4 13.27 13.01 0.56
N GLY A 5 12.02 13.21 0.10
CA GLY A 5 11.30 12.14 -0.55
C GLY A 5 10.78 11.09 0.42
N PRO A 6 10.65 9.85 -0.04
CA PRO A 6 10.04 8.80 0.77
C PRO A 6 10.86 8.45 2.01
N ILE A 7 10.17 8.24 3.11
CA ILE A 7 10.78 7.89 4.38
C ILE A 7 10.36 6.45 4.72
N PRO A 8 11.33 5.53 4.90
CA PRO A 8 10.98 4.17 5.30
C PRO A 8 10.32 4.14 6.67
N VAL A 9 9.29 3.35 6.82
CA VAL A 9 8.57 3.21 8.07
C VAL A 9 8.26 1.74 8.33
N ASP A 10 7.97 1.43 9.59
CA ASP A 10 7.58 0.10 9.98
C ASP A 10 6.07 -0.05 9.84
N PHE A 11 5.62 -1.04 9.07
CA PHE A 11 4.20 -1.26 8.84
C PHE A 11 3.42 -1.38 10.15
N ALA A 12 3.95 -2.13 11.12
CA ALA A 12 3.24 -2.35 12.37
C ALA A 12 3.10 -1.09 13.20
N GLN A 13 4.03 -0.14 13.03
CA GLN A 13 3.94 1.13 13.75
C GLN A 13 2.94 2.08 13.10
N VAL A 14 2.84 2.03 11.78
CA VAL A 14 1.90 2.90 11.05
C VAL A 14 0.48 2.35 11.16
N PHE A 15 0.33 1.04 11.08
CA PHE A 15 -0.97 0.38 11.12
C PHE A 15 -1.00 -0.68 12.21
N PRO A 16 -1.04 -0.25 13.48
CA PRO A 16 -1.02 -1.24 14.59
C PRO A 16 -2.24 -2.15 14.62
N HIS A 17 -3.33 -1.72 13.99
CA HIS A 17 -4.53 -2.55 13.87
C HIS A 17 -4.66 -3.24 12.52
N GLY A 18 -3.63 -3.11 11.67
CA GLY A 18 -3.62 -3.71 10.35
C GLY A 18 -4.44 -2.95 9.34
N VAL A 19 -4.39 -3.42 8.11
CA VAL A 19 -5.18 -2.85 7.02
C VAL A 19 -5.85 -3.98 6.24
N PHE A 20 -6.95 -3.63 5.57
CA PHE A 20 -7.73 -4.57 4.78
C PHE A 20 -7.84 -4.03 3.37
N ALA A 21 -7.48 -4.86 2.39
CA ALA A 21 -7.61 -4.48 0.99
C ALA A 21 -9.07 -4.54 0.57
N ALA A 22 -9.54 -3.47 -0.06
CA ALA A 22 -10.93 -3.34 -0.46
C ALA A 22 -11.16 -3.69 -1.92
N GLY A 23 -10.10 -3.90 -2.68
CA GLY A 23 -10.21 -4.27 -4.08
C GLY A 23 -8.86 -4.60 -4.66
N PRO A 24 -8.84 -5.04 -5.92
CA PRO A 24 -7.58 -5.41 -6.56
C PRO A 24 -6.69 -4.20 -6.81
N PHE A 25 -5.42 -4.46 -7.02
CA PHE A 25 -4.51 -3.41 -7.47
C PHE A 25 -4.82 -3.03 -8.90
N GLU A 26 -4.79 -1.73 -9.17
CA GLU A 26 -5.04 -1.19 -10.49
C GLU A 26 -3.84 -0.37 -10.93
N PRO A 27 -3.59 -0.29 -12.25
CA PRO A 27 -2.47 0.51 -12.73
C PRO A 27 -2.69 2.00 -12.46
N VAL A 28 -1.62 2.68 -12.07
CA VAL A 28 -1.65 4.12 -11.84
C VAL A 28 -1.47 4.81 -13.18
N ARG A 29 -2.38 5.71 -13.53
CA ARG A 29 -2.34 6.41 -14.81
C ARG A 29 -1.33 7.56 -14.76
N ASP A 30 -0.51 7.63 -15.79
CA ASP A 30 0.35 8.78 -16.01
C ASP A 30 -0.42 9.78 -16.86
N PHE A 31 -0.91 10.83 -16.23
CA PHE A 31 -1.79 11.78 -16.91
C PHE A 31 -1.05 12.59 -17.97
N GLU A 32 0.25 12.83 -17.78
CA GLU A 32 1.02 13.60 -18.77
C GLU A 32 1.28 12.80 -20.02
N ALA A 33 1.57 11.52 -19.88
CA ALA A 33 1.85 10.65 -21.01
C ALA A 33 0.58 10.09 -21.66
N SER A 34 -0.52 10.05 -20.92
CA SER A 34 -1.78 9.51 -21.41
C SER A 34 -2.57 10.63 -22.11
N LYS A 35 -2.76 10.50 -23.39
CA LYS A 35 -3.49 11.50 -24.16
C LYS A 35 -4.58 10.82 -24.98
N GLY A 36 -5.78 11.41 -24.97
CA GLY A 36 -6.91 10.85 -25.67
C GLY A 36 -7.26 9.49 -25.13
N ASP A 37 -7.39 8.51 -26.03
CA ASP A 37 -7.73 7.15 -25.65
C ASP A 37 -6.52 6.34 -25.19
N ARG A 38 -5.35 6.93 -25.23
CA ARG A 38 -4.13 6.21 -24.91
C ARG A 38 -3.92 6.21 -23.41
N PHE A 39 -3.76 5.02 -22.84
CA PHE A 39 -3.46 4.85 -21.42
C PHE A 39 -1.99 4.49 -21.28
N VAL A 40 -1.27 5.25 -20.44
CA VAL A 40 0.11 4.98 -20.11
C VAL A 40 0.20 4.83 -18.60
N GLN A 41 0.75 3.71 -18.15
CA GLN A 41 0.91 3.45 -16.73
C GLN A 41 2.10 4.21 -16.18
N SER A 42 1.91 4.83 -15.03
CA SER A 42 2.97 5.54 -14.34
C SER A 42 4.03 4.57 -13.84
N LYS A 43 5.27 5.04 -13.77
CA LYS A 43 6.39 4.23 -13.29
C LYS A 43 7.03 4.87 -12.07
N ASP A 44 7.56 4.02 -11.21
CA ASP A 44 8.29 4.48 -10.04
C ASP A 44 9.59 5.11 -10.48
N LYS A 45 9.87 6.31 -9.99
CA LYS A 45 11.05 7.05 -10.42
C LYS A 45 12.35 6.41 -9.94
N THR A 46 12.29 5.69 -8.84
CA THR A 46 13.49 5.08 -8.28
C THR A 46 13.84 3.78 -8.95
N THR A 47 12.84 2.91 -9.19
CA THR A 47 13.09 1.57 -9.72
C THR A 47 12.77 1.43 -11.19
N GLY A 48 11.97 2.34 -11.76
CA GLY A 48 11.50 2.23 -13.13
C GLY A 48 10.39 1.22 -13.32
N LEU A 49 9.93 0.57 -12.26
CA LEU A 49 8.86 -0.41 -12.35
C LEU A 49 7.50 0.24 -12.45
N PRO A 50 6.53 -0.41 -13.11
CA PRO A 50 5.16 0.13 -13.16
C PRO A 50 4.58 0.28 -11.78
N LEU A 51 3.75 1.30 -11.60
CA LEU A 51 3.08 1.57 -10.34
C LEU A 51 1.66 1.05 -10.36
N TRP A 52 1.28 0.43 -9.27
CA TRP A 52 -0.06 -0.10 -9.04
C TRP A 52 -0.59 0.52 -7.75
N VAL A 53 -1.91 0.67 -7.66
CA VAL A 53 -2.52 1.27 -6.47
C VAL A 53 -3.70 0.41 -6.03
N ALA A 54 -3.86 0.28 -4.73
CA ALA A 54 -5.02 -0.38 -4.14
C ALA A 54 -5.56 0.49 -3.04
N GLU A 55 -6.87 0.42 -2.86
CA GLU A 55 -7.52 1.08 -1.75
C GLU A 55 -7.55 0.13 -0.57
N VAL A 56 -7.17 0.64 0.59
CA VAL A 56 -7.16 -0.15 1.81
C VAL A 56 -7.92 0.57 2.90
N ILE A 57 -8.37 -0.20 3.87
CA ILE A 57 -9.11 0.32 5.01
C ILE A 57 -8.26 0.08 6.25
N ASP A 58 -8.02 1.15 7.01
CA ASP A 58 -7.30 1.07 8.27
C ASP A 58 -8.18 0.37 9.30
N GLY A 59 -7.62 -0.64 9.96
CA GLY A 59 -8.35 -1.39 10.97
C GLY A 59 -8.53 -0.65 12.29
N ASP A 60 -7.92 0.52 12.44
CA ASP A 60 -8.03 1.30 13.66
C ASP A 60 -9.37 2.01 13.71
N PRO A 61 -10.24 1.68 14.68
CA PRO A 61 -11.54 2.34 14.76
C PRO A 61 -11.44 3.82 15.08
N GLN A 62 -10.30 4.27 15.58
CA GLN A 62 -10.07 5.68 15.91
C GLN A 62 -9.40 6.45 14.78
N ALA A 63 -9.10 5.82 13.65
CA ALA A 63 -8.42 6.47 12.56
C ALA A 63 -9.29 7.58 11.98
N ARG A 64 -8.68 8.74 11.76
CA ARG A 64 -9.39 9.86 11.14
C ARG A 64 -9.71 9.54 9.69
N GLN A 65 -8.74 9.00 8.99
CA GLN A 65 -8.90 8.62 7.59
C GLN A 65 -8.85 7.11 7.53
N LYS A 66 -10.02 6.51 7.29
CA LYS A 66 -10.11 5.05 7.29
C LYS A 66 -9.75 4.45 5.94
N SER A 67 -10.04 5.16 4.87
CA SER A 67 -9.76 4.68 3.52
C SER A 67 -8.50 5.35 3.01
N LEU A 68 -7.54 4.56 2.57
CA LEU A 68 -6.24 5.04 2.13
C LEU A 68 -5.87 4.36 0.83
N ARG A 69 -4.94 4.95 0.10
CA ARG A 69 -4.44 4.37 -1.13
C ARG A 69 -2.96 4.08 -0.96
N VAL A 70 -2.55 2.86 -1.30
CA VAL A 70 -1.15 2.45 -1.22
C VAL A 70 -0.68 2.06 -2.60
N LYS A 71 0.45 2.62 -3.02
CA LYS A 71 1.05 2.31 -4.31
C LYS A 71 2.13 1.25 -4.13
N VAL A 72 2.23 0.36 -5.10
CA VAL A 72 3.26 -0.67 -5.13
C VAL A 72 3.92 -0.64 -6.50
N ALA A 73 5.25 -0.61 -6.51
CA ALA A 73 6.03 -0.68 -7.76
C ALA A 73 6.36 -2.14 -8.02
N ALA A 74 5.86 -2.67 -9.13
CA ALA A 74 6.07 -4.07 -9.47
C ALA A 74 5.96 -4.27 -10.97
N ALA A 75 6.71 -5.23 -11.50
CA ALA A 75 6.67 -5.53 -12.94
C ALA A 75 5.30 -6.03 -13.36
N ASP A 76 4.66 -6.83 -12.50
CA ASP A 76 3.34 -7.37 -12.77
C ASP A 76 2.37 -6.94 -11.68
N GLN A 77 1.08 -7.04 -11.99
CA GLN A 77 0.03 -6.67 -11.04
C GLN A 77 0.17 -7.48 -9.75
N PRO A 78 0.31 -6.80 -8.60
CA PRO A 78 0.35 -7.52 -7.33
C PRO A 78 -0.96 -8.26 -7.09
N MET A 79 -0.86 -9.50 -6.64
CA MET A 79 -2.02 -10.32 -6.40
C MET A 79 -2.37 -10.32 -4.93
N LEU A 80 -3.65 -10.18 -4.64
CA LEU A 80 -4.13 -10.22 -3.27
C LEU A 80 -4.56 -11.63 -2.93
N PRO A 81 -4.43 -12.04 -1.65
CA PRO A 81 -5.00 -13.31 -1.24
C PRO A 81 -6.51 -13.27 -1.33
N SER A 82 -7.12 -14.44 -1.45
CA SER A 82 -8.57 -14.52 -1.48
C SER A 82 -9.15 -14.16 -0.13
N PRO A 83 -10.21 -13.34 -0.09
CA PRO A 83 -10.83 -13.03 1.19
C PRO A 83 -11.51 -14.27 1.77
N PRO A 84 -11.64 -14.35 3.10
CA PRO A 84 -12.41 -15.43 3.71
C PRO A 84 -13.84 -15.42 3.21
N ALA A 85 -14.48 -16.58 3.28
CA ALA A 85 -15.86 -16.71 2.83
C ALA A 85 -16.77 -15.71 3.54
N GLY A 86 -17.58 -15.00 2.76
CA GLY A 86 -18.49 -14.01 3.32
C GLY A 86 -17.87 -12.68 3.67
N MET A 87 -16.57 -12.49 3.40
CA MET A 87 -15.89 -11.23 3.71
C MET A 87 -15.60 -10.46 2.44
N PRO A 88 -15.93 -9.16 2.39
CA PRO A 88 -15.62 -8.34 1.22
C PRO A 88 -14.19 -7.83 1.19
N PHE A 89 -13.45 -7.99 2.28
CA PHE A 89 -12.10 -7.45 2.41
C PHE A 89 -11.14 -8.56 2.82
N VAL A 90 -9.86 -8.35 2.51
CA VAL A 90 -8.82 -9.30 2.90
C VAL A 90 -7.72 -8.54 3.65
N ALA A 91 -7.28 -9.11 4.77
CA ALA A 91 -6.21 -8.52 5.56
C ALA A 91 -4.87 -8.71 4.84
N VAL A 92 -4.08 -7.65 4.77
CA VAL A 92 -2.80 -7.69 4.08
C VAL A 92 -1.75 -6.93 4.88
N GLU A 93 -0.49 -7.21 4.57
CA GLU A 93 0.65 -6.45 5.09
C GLU A 93 1.44 -5.91 3.91
N PHE A 94 2.02 -4.75 4.10
CA PHE A 94 2.86 -4.14 3.06
C PHE A 94 4.32 -4.25 3.48
N ALA A 95 5.14 -4.76 2.58
CA ALA A 95 6.57 -4.86 2.79
C ALA A 95 7.25 -3.62 2.24
N GLY A 96 8.28 -3.13 2.96
CA GLY A 96 9.02 -1.96 2.50
C GLY A 96 8.17 -0.71 2.41
N LEU A 97 7.30 -0.50 3.38
CA LEU A 97 6.40 0.65 3.39
C LEU A 97 7.19 1.95 3.54
N MET A 98 6.82 2.95 2.75
CA MET A 98 7.42 4.28 2.79
C MET A 98 6.33 5.33 2.81
N VAL A 99 6.61 6.44 3.49
CA VAL A 99 5.68 7.55 3.63
C VAL A 99 6.34 8.80 3.07
N THR A 100 5.60 9.54 2.24
CA THR A 100 6.06 10.82 1.73
C THR A 100 5.06 11.89 2.17
N PRO A 101 5.47 12.81 3.07
CA PRO A 101 4.59 13.89 3.45
C PRO A 101 4.51 14.94 2.33
N TYR A 102 3.34 15.53 2.16
CA TYR A 102 3.14 16.58 1.18
C TYR A 102 1.99 17.47 1.63
N VAL A 103 1.87 18.64 1.01
CA VAL A 103 0.76 19.55 1.27
C VAL A 103 -0.22 19.39 0.12
N ASN A 104 -1.47 19.05 0.46
CA ASN A 104 -2.49 18.82 -0.57
C ASN A 104 -3.09 20.13 -1.06
N GLN A 105 -4.04 20.04 -1.97
CA GLN A 105 -4.66 21.22 -2.57
C GLN A 105 -5.42 22.07 -1.58
N ALA A 106 -5.85 21.46 -0.48
CA ALA A 106 -6.52 22.20 0.59
C ALA A 106 -5.54 22.90 1.54
N GLY A 107 -4.24 22.82 1.26
CA GLY A 107 -3.22 23.43 2.11
C GLY A 107 -2.94 22.67 3.39
N ARG A 108 -3.31 21.39 3.43
CA ARG A 108 -3.14 20.59 4.64
C ARG A 108 -2.08 19.52 4.42
N LEU A 109 -1.43 19.13 5.51
CA LEU A 109 -0.45 18.06 5.47
C LEU A 109 -1.15 16.74 5.16
N ALA A 110 -0.59 16.01 4.22
CA ALA A 110 -1.07 14.70 3.83
C ALA A 110 0.11 13.76 3.64
N PHE A 111 -0.16 12.47 3.55
CA PHE A 111 0.87 11.46 3.40
C PHE A 111 0.57 10.55 2.23
N SER A 112 1.57 10.32 1.41
CA SER A 112 1.49 9.37 0.31
C SER A 112 2.17 8.08 0.76
N LEU A 113 1.52 6.94 0.52
CA LEU A 113 2.04 5.65 0.94
C LEU A 113 2.48 4.84 -0.27
N LYS A 114 3.65 4.24 -0.17
CA LYS A 114 4.20 3.38 -1.20
C LYS A 114 4.87 2.19 -0.53
N ALA A 115 4.77 1.02 -1.14
CA ALA A 115 5.37 -0.18 -0.60
C ALA A 115 6.11 -0.94 -1.69
N ALA A 116 7.03 -1.80 -1.29
CA ALA A 116 7.75 -2.66 -2.23
C ALA A 116 6.93 -3.89 -2.60
N GLY A 117 6.00 -4.29 -1.74
CA GLY A 117 5.18 -5.45 -2.02
C GLY A 117 4.05 -5.59 -1.03
N VAL A 118 3.19 -6.55 -1.29
CA VAL A 118 2.05 -6.87 -0.44
C VAL A 118 2.05 -8.38 -0.19
N ARG A 119 1.63 -8.78 1.00
CA ARG A 119 1.55 -10.20 1.36
C ARG A 119 0.37 -10.43 2.28
N PRO A 120 -0.12 -11.67 2.36
CA PRO A 120 -1.21 -11.97 3.31
C PRO A 120 -0.71 -11.86 4.74
N VAL A 121 -1.64 -11.47 5.60
CA VAL A 121 -1.37 -11.45 7.03
C VAL A 121 -1.54 -12.85 7.55
N GLY A 122 -0.83 -13.12 8.61
CA GLY A 122 -1.23 -14.20 9.32
C GLY A 122 -0.25 -15.21 9.61
N ARG A 123 -0.45 -16.42 9.18
CA ARG A 123 0.36 -17.44 9.75
C ARG A 123 1.81 -17.31 9.40
N GLN A 124 2.13 -16.52 8.40
CA GLN A 124 3.51 -16.28 8.18
C GLN A 124 4.11 -15.49 9.29
N SER A 125 3.40 -14.52 9.79
CA SER A 125 3.93 -13.74 10.88
C SER A 125 3.92 -14.51 12.15
N ARG A 126 3.06 -15.49 12.24
CA ARG A 126 3.02 -16.30 13.40
C ARG A 126 3.82 -17.55 13.25
N GLY A 127 3.80 -18.01 12.06
CA GLY A 127 4.57 -19.14 11.78
C GLY A 127 5.91 -18.82 12.01
N SER A 128 6.00 -17.83 11.96
CA SER A 128 7.03 -17.44 12.45
C SER A 128 6.73 -17.41 13.79
N ALA A 129 5.98 -17.19 14.14
CA ALA A 129 5.76 -17.19 15.40
C ALA A 129 5.15 -18.39 15.74
N GLU A 130 4.81 -18.69 15.44
CA GLU A 130 4.46 -19.43 15.53
C GLU A 130 4.99 -20.19 15.48
N ARG A 131 5.38 -19.84 15.33
CA ARG A 131 5.92 -20.14 15.06
C ARG A 131 6.38 -20.10 15.48
N ASP A 132 6.02 -19.49 15.72
CA ASP A 132 6.48 -19.34 16.01
C ASP A 132 6.38 -19.47 16.56
N THR A 133 5.96 -19.34 16.95
CA THR A 133 6.09 -19.44 17.38
C THR A 133 6.22 -19.86 17.66
N ALA A 134 6.15 -19.85 18.01
CA ALA A 134 6.55 -20.08 18.09
C ALA A 134 6.79 -20.18 18.21
N ALA A 135 6.86 -19.94 18.34
CA ALA A 135 7.34 -19.84 18.11
C ALA A 135 7.49 -19.93 17.97
#